data_508ca23bd1d331064e98575bb14f0df9
#
_entry.id   508ca23bd1d331064e98575bb14f0df9
#
_cell.length_a   1.000
_cell.length_b   1.000
_cell.length_c   1.000
_cell.angle_alpha   90.00
_cell.angle_beta   90.00
_cell.angle_gamma   90.00
#
_symmetry.space_group_name_H-M   'P 1'
#
loop_
_entity.id
_entity.type
_entity.pdbx_description
1 polymer ?
#
loop_
_entity_poly.entity_id
_entity_poly.type
_entity_poly.pdbx_seq_one_letter_code
_entity_poly.pdbx_strand_id
1 'polypeptide(L)'
;KSFPNSDEDVQRFLVGAQVAAVKRRAKVVLIELSTGYTLMTHLKMTGQLVFVNKNAEASKSQNSKFKTPDSEEPEARFGAGHPNDSLIGALPDRSTRVGIIFDDGSQLYFNDQRKFGWMKLYPTLEIPNVDFMRRVGPEPLEDGFTSKQFIPRMRRRNGTTVKAAILDQTVLAGVGNIYADESLWGARIHPA
;
A
#
# COMPACT_ATOMS: atom_id res chain seq x y z
N LYS A 1 -13.35 -9.57 -6.42
CA LYS A 1 -12.09 -9.84 -7.12
C LYS A 1 -11.01 -8.88 -6.60
N SER A 2 -9.77 -9.36 -6.45
CA SER A 2 -8.64 -8.52 -6.02
C SER A 2 -8.24 -7.48 -7.08
N PHE A 3 -8.53 -7.76 -8.35
CA PHE A 3 -8.39 -6.86 -9.48
C PHE A 3 -9.68 -6.92 -10.32
N PRO A 4 -10.56 -5.91 -10.21
CA PRO A 4 -11.89 -5.97 -10.82
C PRO A 4 -12.00 -5.32 -12.20
N ASN A 5 -10.96 -4.59 -12.67
CA ASN A 5 -11.00 -3.94 -13.97
C ASN A 5 -11.15 -4.95 -15.12
N SER A 6 -11.71 -4.51 -16.22
CA SER A 6 -11.86 -5.32 -17.44
C SER A 6 -10.53 -5.52 -18.16
N ASP A 7 -10.43 -6.55 -18.97
CA ASP A 7 -9.25 -6.78 -19.81
C ASP A 7 -9.04 -5.62 -20.80
N GLU A 8 -10.14 -5.02 -21.27
CA GLU A 8 -10.09 -3.83 -22.14
C GLU A 8 -9.45 -2.63 -21.44
N ASP A 9 -9.83 -2.33 -20.19
CA ASP A 9 -9.23 -1.26 -19.41
C ASP A 9 -7.73 -1.52 -19.18
N VAL A 10 -7.36 -2.76 -18.89
CA VAL A 10 -5.97 -3.17 -18.69
C VAL A 10 -5.16 -2.93 -19.97
N GLN A 11 -5.65 -3.42 -21.11
CA GLN A 11 -4.96 -3.25 -22.39
C GLN A 11 -4.83 -1.78 -22.78
N ARG A 12 -5.85 -0.99 -22.54
CA ARG A 12 -5.90 0.42 -22.97
C ARG A 12 -5.10 1.35 -22.07
N PHE A 13 -5.06 1.11 -20.76
CA PHE A 13 -4.57 2.09 -19.79
C PHE A 13 -3.38 1.61 -18.93
N LEU A 14 -3.14 0.31 -18.85
CA LEU A 14 -2.05 -0.24 -18.05
C LEU A 14 -0.91 -0.82 -18.92
N VAL A 15 -1.24 -1.58 -19.95
CA VAL A 15 -0.23 -2.19 -20.83
C VAL A 15 0.48 -1.11 -21.64
N GLY A 16 1.82 -1.11 -21.63
CA GLY A 16 2.65 -0.10 -22.29
C GLY A 16 2.68 1.26 -21.62
N ALA A 17 1.97 1.45 -20.50
CA ALA A 17 2.02 2.70 -19.75
C ALA A 17 3.34 2.85 -18.98
N GLN A 18 3.87 4.07 -18.90
CA GLN A 18 5.02 4.39 -18.05
C GLN A 18 4.54 4.78 -16.65
N VAL A 19 5.29 4.39 -15.63
CA VAL A 19 5.08 4.86 -14.25
C VAL A 19 5.58 6.30 -14.15
N ALA A 20 4.65 7.24 -13.98
CA ALA A 20 4.96 8.66 -13.87
C ALA A 20 5.32 9.07 -12.44
N ALA A 21 4.64 8.49 -11.43
CA ALA A 21 4.90 8.75 -10.03
C ALA A 21 4.37 7.62 -9.14
N VAL A 22 4.98 7.46 -7.97
CA VAL A 22 4.47 6.59 -6.91
C VAL A 22 4.22 7.43 -5.66
N LYS A 23 2.99 7.42 -5.18
CA LYS A 23 2.53 8.19 -4.04
C LYS A 23 1.83 7.29 -3.02
N ARG A 24 1.59 7.83 -1.83
CA ARG A 24 0.81 7.18 -0.79
C ARG A 24 -0.26 8.15 -0.24
N ARG A 25 -1.45 7.63 0.01
CA ARG A 25 -2.46 8.32 0.79
C ARG A 25 -3.09 7.33 1.77
N ALA A 26 -3.05 7.63 3.05
CA ALA A 26 -3.43 6.68 4.10
C ALA A 26 -2.70 5.33 3.96
N LYS A 27 -3.44 4.23 3.86
CA LYS A 27 -2.93 2.86 3.64
C LYS A 27 -3.04 2.41 2.19
N VAL A 28 -3.06 3.36 1.25
CA VAL A 28 -3.17 3.09 -0.19
C VAL A 28 -1.94 3.59 -0.92
N VAL A 29 -1.36 2.73 -1.74
CA VAL A 29 -0.32 3.07 -2.71
C VAL A 29 -0.99 3.50 -4.00
N LEU A 30 -0.49 4.57 -4.60
CA LEU A 30 -0.97 5.18 -5.83
C LEU A 30 0.18 5.17 -6.84
N ILE A 31 0.08 4.36 -7.89
CA ILE A 31 1.04 4.33 -8.99
C ILE A 31 0.40 5.08 -10.16
N GLU A 32 0.84 6.31 -10.38
CA GLU A 32 0.35 7.16 -11.47
C GLU A 32 1.01 6.76 -12.78
N LEU A 33 0.19 6.65 -13.84
CA LEU A 33 0.60 6.20 -15.16
C LEU A 33 0.55 7.32 -16.19
N SER A 34 1.40 7.25 -17.21
CA SER A 34 1.44 8.19 -18.32
C SER A 34 0.13 8.29 -19.11
N THR A 35 -0.73 7.29 -18.98
CA THR A 35 -2.05 7.24 -19.63
C THR A 35 -3.12 8.11 -18.94
N GLY A 36 -2.76 8.82 -17.86
CA GLY A 36 -3.73 9.59 -17.06
C GLY A 36 -4.57 8.71 -16.12
N TYR A 37 -4.14 7.46 -15.90
CA TYR A 37 -4.72 6.52 -14.95
C TYR A 37 -3.80 6.30 -13.76
N THR A 38 -4.37 5.85 -12.66
CA THR A 38 -3.64 5.50 -11.43
C THR A 38 -4.02 4.11 -10.99
N LEU A 39 -3.01 3.27 -10.76
CA LEU A 39 -3.17 1.97 -10.15
C LEU A 39 -3.17 2.13 -8.62
N MET A 40 -4.32 1.97 -8.03
CA MET A 40 -4.62 2.17 -6.63
C MET A 40 -4.56 0.83 -5.90
N THR A 41 -3.71 0.69 -4.88
CA THR A 41 -3.49 -0.59 -4.18
C THR A 41 -3.67 -0.44 -2.68
N HIS A 42 -4.54 -1.27 -2.09
CA HIS A 42 -4.74 -1.37 -0.64
C HIS A 42 -4.44 -2.79 -0.17
N LEU A 43 -3.42 -2.95 0.65
CA LEU A 43 -2.93 -4.26 1.09
C LEU A 43 -3.83 -4.95 2.13
N LYS A 44 -4.66 -4.18 2.86
CA LYS A 44 -5.48 -4.71 3.97
C LYS A 44 -4.63 -5.44 5.02
N MET A 45 -5.03 -6.67 5.39
CA MET A 45 -4.41 -7.42 6.52
C MET A 45 -3.20 -8.27 6.08
N THR A 46 -3.31 -8.94 4.93
CA THR A 46 -2.32 -9.94 4.48
C THR A 46 -1.75 -9.64 3.10
N GLY A 47 -2.09 -8.48 2.54
CA GLY A 47 -1.56 -8.06 1.24
C GLY A 47 -0.10 -7.66 1.31
N GLN A 48 0.58 -7.89 0.19
CA GLN A 48 1.98 -7.53 -0.02
C GLN A 48 2.15 -6.98 -1.43
N LEU A 49 3.06 -6.00 -1.57
CA LEU A 49 3.66 -5.64 -2.85
C LEU A 49 5.11 -6.10 -2.83
N VAL A 50 5.50 -6.89 -3.80
CA VAL A 50 6.88 -7.39 -3.94
C VAL A 50 7.38 -7.00 -5.32
N PHE A 51 8.42 -6.18 -5.34
CA PHE A 51 9.13 -5.78 -6.54
C PHE A 51 10.40 -6.63 -6.67
N VAL A 52 10.60 -7.21 -7.82
CA VAL A 52 11.74 -8.07 -8.14
C VAL A 52 12.46 -7.46 -9.34
N ASN A 53 13.70 -7.02 -9.13
CA ASN A 53 14.57 -6.51 -10.18
C ASN A 53 15.59 -7.59 -10.56
N LYS A 54 15.45 -8.16 -11.77
CA LYS A 54 16.37 -9.17 -12.29
C LYS A 54 17.66 -8.60 -12.87
N ASN A 55 17.69 -7.31 -13.16
CA ASN A 55 18.84 -6.63 -13.79
C ASN A 55 19.68 -5.81 -12.81
N ALA A 56 19.46 -5.97 -11.51
CA ALA A 56 20.23 -5.25 -10.51
C ALA A 56 21.65 -5.83 -10.40
N GLU A 57 22.54 -5.43 -11.29
CA GLU A 57 23.95 -5.43 -10.95
C GLU A 57 24.11 -4.70 -9.61
N ALA A 58 24.42 -5.45 -8.59
CA ALA A 58 24.81 -5.07 -7.23
C ALA A 58 24.67 -3.57 -6.88
N SER A 59 23.50 -3.00 -6.95
CA SER A 59 23.23 -1.72 -6.32
C SER A 59 23.31 -2.00 -4.82
N LYS A 60 24.40 -1.55 -4.21
CA LYS A 60 24.73 -1.63 -2.78
C LYS A 60 23.71 -0.82 -1.95
N SER A 61 22.43 -1.14 -2.08
CA SER A 61 21.39 -0.64 -1.20
C SER A 61 21.47 -1.41 0.11
N GLN A 62 21.86 -0.71 1.18
CA GLN A 62 22.04 -1.25 2.53
C GLN A 62 20.78 -1.87 3.15
N ASN A 63 19.67 -1.95 2.41
CA ASN A 63 18.38 -2.45 2.89
C ASN A 63 17.93 -3.79 2.29
N SER A 64 18.71 -4.47 1.44
CA SER A 64 18.34 -5.80 0.97
C SER A 64 18.75 -6.87 1.98
N LYS A 65 17.95 -7.09 3.03
CA LYS A 65 18.15 -8.15 4.03
C LYS A 65 17.71 -9.53 3.56
N PHE A 66 17.30 -9.70 2.32
CA PHE A 66 16.75 -10.97 1.82
C PHE A 66 17.59 -11.49 0.66
N LYS A 67 18.42 -12.50 0.94
CA LYS A 67 19.07 -13.34 -0.07
C LYS A 67 18.27 -14.62 -0.21
N THR A 68 17.90 -15.01 -1.43
CA THR A 68 17.39 -16.35 -1.71
C THR A 68 18.58 -17.31 -1.86
N PRO A 69 18.56 -18.51 -1.25
CA PRO A 69 19.70 -19.43 -1.26
C PRO A 69 20.08 -19.99 -2.63
N ASP A 70 19.17 -19.97 -3.60
CA ASP A 70 19.32 -20.73 -4.86
C ASP A 70 19.33 -19.88 -6.13
N SER A 71 19.50 -18.54 -6.07
CA SER A 71 19.61 -17.72 -7.28
C SER A 71 21.08 -17.46 -7.64
N GLU A 72 21.51 -17.92 -8.81
CA GLU A 72 22.86 -17.71 -9.36
C GLU A 72 23.16 -16.26 -9.74
N GLU A 73 22.14 -15.36 -9.76
CA GLU A 73 22.31 -13.93 -10.01
C GLU A 73 21.73 -13.08 -8.86
N PRO A 74 22.33 -11.91 -8.56
CA PRO A 74 21.86 -11.05 -7.47
C PRO A 74 20.53 -10.40 -7.84
N GLU A 75 19.44 -11.06 -7.45
CA GLU A 75 18.08 -10.54 -7.58
C GLU A 75 17.83 -9.51 -6.47
N ALA A 76 17.66 -8.22 -6.82
CA ALA A 76 17.25 -7.23 -5.84
C ALA A 76 15.74 -7.31 -5.63
N ARG A 77 15.33 -7.68 -4.43
CA ARG A 77 13.93 -7.82 -4.06
C ARG A 77 13.55 -6.81 -2.98
N PHE A 78 12.45 -6.11 -3.21
CA PHE A 78 11.88 -5.15 -2.26
C PHE A 78 10.43 -5.54 -1.98
N GLY A 79 10.09 -5.78 -0.73
CA GLY A 79 8.74 -6.15 -0.33
C GLY A 79 8.17 -5.24 0.75
N ALA A 80 6.88 -4.94 0.64
CA ALA A 80 6.11 -4.20 1.64
C ALA A 80 4.79 -4.91 1.92
N GLY A 81 4.33 -4.83 3.16
CA GLY A 81 3.07 -5.41 3.61
C GLY A 81 3.27 -6.46 4.69
N HIS A 82 2.35 -7.42 4.77
CA HIS A 82 2.38 -8.45 5.83
C HIS A 82 3.56 -9.41 5.65
N PRO A 83 4.42 -9.61 6.67
CA PRO A 83 5.56 -10.53 6.57
C PRO A 83 5.07 -11.98 6.47
N ASN A 84 5.36 -12.63 5.35
CA ASN A 84 5.17 -14.07 5.13
C ASN A 84 6.15 -14.56 4.05
N ASP A 85 6.11 -15.86 3.78
CA ASP A 85 7.07 -16.53 2.88
C ASP A 85 7.08 -15.97 1.46
N SER A 86 5.99 -15.35 0.98
CA SER A 86 5.94 -14.72 -0.35
C SER A 86 6.89 -13.53 -0.50
N LEU A 87 7.41 -12.95 0.60
CA LEU A 87 8.43 -11.90 0.54
C LEU A 87 9.79 -12.43 0.12
N ILE A 88 10.08 -13.71 0.39
CA ILE A 88 11.38 -14.34 0.19
C ILE A 88 11.32 -15.57 -0.74
N GLY A 89 10.17 -16.22 -0.85
CA GLY A 89 9.96 -17.41 -1.66
C GLY A 89 9.84 -17.15 -3.16
N ALA A 90 9.75 -18.22 -3.95
CA ALA A 90 9.53 -18.11 -5.39
C ALA A 90 8.21 -17.40 -5.72
N LEU A 91 8.22 -16.52 -6.71
CA LEU A 91 7.06 -15.80 -7.22
C LEU A 91 6.92 -16.04 -8.75
N PRO A 92 5.66 -16.14 -9.26
CA PRO A 92 4.37 -16.07 -8.52
C PRO A 92 4.09 -17.32 -7.68
N ASP A 93 3.37 -17.13 -6.57
CA ASP A 93 2.92 -18.22 -5.70
C ASP A 93 1.37 -18.29 -5.60
N ARG A 94 0.83 -19.17 -4.72
CA ARG A 94 -0.61 -19.33 -4.50
C ARG A 94 -1.31 -18.08 -3.99
N SER A 95 -0.57 -17.16 -3.35
CA SER A 95 -1.10 -15.91 -2.84
C SER A 95 -1.09 -14.80 -3.89
N THR A 96 -0.39 -14.95 -5.01
CA THR A 96 -0.27 -13.96 -6.07
C THR A 96 -1.64 -13.69 -6.72
N ARG A 97 -2.03 -12.42 -6.76
CA ARG A 97 -3.31 -11.95 -7.32
C ARG A 97 -3.13 -11.15 -8.60
N VAL A 98 -2.03 -10.39 -8.69
CA VAL A 98 -1.64 -9.61 -9.86
C VAL A 98 -0.14 -9.73 -10.03
N GLY A 99 0.32 -9.89 -11.26
CA GLY A 99 1.71 -9.77 -11.66
C GLY A 99 1.81 -8.74 -12.78
N ILE A 100 2.71 -7.79 -12.64
CA ILE A 100 3.04 -6.78 -13.65
C ILE A 100 4.49 -7.01 -14.04
N ILE A 101 4.74 -7.13 -15.33
CA ILE A 101 6.09 -7.28 -15.90
C ILE A 101 6.41 -5.97 -16.61
N PHE A 102 7.56 -5.39 -16.26
CA PHE A 102 8.07 -4.17 -16.88
C PHE A 102 8.92 -4.50 -18.11
N ASP A 103 9.16 -3.53 -18.95
CA ASP A 103 9.93 -3.66 -20.19
C ASP A 103 11.42 -3.99 -19.94
N ASP A 104 11.95 -3.62 -18.77
CA ASP A 104 13.31 -3.98 -18.32
C ASP A 104 13.39 -5.41 -17.73
N GLY A 105 12.30 -6.17 -17.74
CA GLY A 105 12.19 -7.51 -17.16
C GLY A 105 11.96 -7.54 -15.66
N SER A 106 11.93 -6.41 -14.97
CA SER A 106 11.56 -6.36 -13.55
C SER A 106 10.08 -6.68 -13.37
N GLN A 107 9.69 -7.06 -12.17
CA GLN A 107 8.36 -7.58 -11.89
C GLN A 107 7.80 -7.00 -10.59
N LEU A 108 6.50 -6.67 -10.59
CA LEU A 108 5.78 -6.26 -9.40
C LEU A 108 4.65 -7.25 -9.14
N TYR A 109 4.66 -7.87 -7.97
CA TYR A 109 3.64 -8.81 -7.55
C TYR A 109 2.78 -8.23 -6.44
N PHE A 110 1.46 -8.36 -6.60
CA PHE A 110 0.51 -8.16 -5.52
C PHE A 110 0.07 -9.52 -5.01
N ASN A 111 0.50 -9.87 -3.80
CA ASN A 111 0.15 -11.11 -3.11
C ASN A 111 -0.85 -10.83 -2.00
N ASP A 112 -1.83 -11.71 -1.80
CA ASP A 112 -2.76 -11.63 -0.67
C ASP A 112 -3.40 -13.01 -0.41
N GLN A 113 -3.03 -13.63 0.71
CA GLN A 113 -3.56 -14.93 1.11
C GLN A 113 -5.07 -14.89 1.36
N ARG A 114 -5.54 -13.86 2.05
CA ARG A 114 -6.95 -13.71 2.49
C ARG A 114 -7.87 -13.09 1.46
N LYS A 115 -7.33 -12.55 0.36
CA LYS A 115 -8.07 -11.91 -0.74
C LYS A 115 -8.92 -10.69 -0.33
N PHE A 116 -8.56 -10.00 0.75
CA PHE A 116 -9.21 -8.77 1.21
C PHE A 116 -8.59 -7.51 0.62
N GLY A 117 -7.31 -7.59 0.25
CA GLY A 117 -6.62 -6.55 -0.47
C GLY A 117 -7.14 -6.42 -1.90
N TRP A 118 -6.88 -5.27 -2.47
CA TRP A 118 -7.30 -5.00 -3.84
C TRP A 118 -6.32 -4.05 -4.53
N MET A 119 -6.28 -4.19 -5.83
CA MET A 119 -5.59 -3.33 -6.77
C MET A 119 -6.58 -2.94 -7.85
N LYS A 120 -6.73 -1.64 -8.14
CA LYS A 120 -7.74 -1.12 -9.06
C LYS A 120 -7.19 0.03 -9.88
N LEU A 121 -7.56 0.06 -11.14
CA LEU A 121 -7.20 1.11 -12.08
C LEU A 121 -8.33 2.16 -12.12
N TYR A 122 -7.98 3.42 -11.93
CA TYR A 122 -8.91 4.56 -11.98
C TYR A 122 -8.34 5.69 -12.83
N PRO A 123 -9.17 6.49 -13.51
CA PRO A 123 -8.72 7.78 -14.03
C PRO A 123 -8.11 8.61 -12.88
N THR A 124 -6.92 9.18 -13.08
CA THR A 124 -6.21 9.92 -12.03
C THR A 124 -7.04 11.06 -11.46
N LEU A 125 -7.79 11.75 -12.31
CA LEU A 125 -8.67 12.85 -11.89
C LEU A 125 -9.83 12.40 -11.01
N GLU A 126 -10.22 11.13 -11.08
CA GLU A 126 -11.31 10.56 -10.27
C GLU A 126 -10.84 10.04 -8.90
N ILE A 127 -9.54 9.95 -8.66
CA ILE A 127 -9.01 9.46 -7.36
C ILE A 127 -9.60 10.23 -6.17
N PRO A 128 -9.71 11.56 -6.15
CA PRO A 128 -10.31 12.29 -5.03
C PRO A 128 -11.79 11.94 -4.79
N ASN A 129 -12.50 11.50 -5.83
CA ASN A 129 -13.92 11.15 -5.81
C ASN A 129 -14.17 9.71 -5.38
N VAL A 130 -13.14 8.86 -5.34
CA VAL A 130 -13.29 7.49 -4.83
C VAL A 130 -13.75 7.52 -3.37
N ASP A 131 -14.78 6.77 -3.07
CA ASP A 131 -15.47 6.76 -1.76
C ASP A 131 -14.51 6.65 -0.56
N PHE A 132 -13.50 5.80 -0.67
CA PHE A 132 -12.45 5.67 0.34
C PHE A 132 -11.68 6.98 0.50
N MET A 133 -11.22 7.57 -0.62
CA MET A 133 -10.41 8.78 -0.62
C MET A 133 -11.16 10.00 -0.07
N ARG A 134 -12.44 10.15 -0.42
CA ARG A 134 -13.30 11.24 0.08
C ARG A 134 -13.46 11.22 1.60
N ARG A 135 -13.45 10.02 2.19
CA ARG A 135 -13.70 9.84 3.63
C ARG A 135 -12.44 9.82 4.48
N VAL A 136 -11.28 9.64 3.88
CA VAL A 136 -10.01 9.58 4.60
C VAL A 136 -9.71 10.89 5.31
N GLY A 137 -9.41 10.80 6.60
CA GLY A 137 -9.02 11.92 7.47
C GLY A 137 -7.66 12.53 7.10
N PRO A 138 -7.18 13.51 7.87
CA PRO A 138 -5.88 14.12 7.66
C PRO A 138 -4.75 13.11 7.90
N GLU A 139 -3.65 13.31 7.21
CA GLU A 139 -2.39 12.57 7.43
C GLU A 139 -1.69 13.14 8.68
N PRO A 140 -1.36 12.30 9.67
CA PRO A 140 -0.75 12.79 10.91
C PRO A 140 0.70 13.28 10.75
N LEU A 141 1.35 12.93 9.64
CA LEU A 141 2.74 13.30 9.35
C LEU A 141 2.87 14.50 8.40
N GLU A 142 1.75 15.11 7.98
CA GLU A 142 1.79 16.35 7.21
C GLU A 142 2.05 17.56 8.13
N ASP A 143 2.90 18.49 7.68
CA ASP A 143 3.26 19.71 8.45
C ASP A 143 2.05 20.53 8.89
N GLY A 144 0.97 20.50 8.12
CA GLY A 144 -0.29 21.17 8.44
C GLY A 144 -1.15 20.47 9.48
N PHE A 145 -0.79 19.26 9.96
CA PHE A 145 -1.59 18.53 10.93
C PHE A 145 -1.44 19.13 12.35
N THR A 146 -2.54 19.49 12.95
CA THR A 146 -2.57 20.15 14.26
C THR A 146 -3.60 19.54 15.21
N SER A 147 -3.43 19.77 16.52
CA SER A 147 -4.43 19.40 17.54
C SER A 147 -5.80 20.03 17.27
N LYS A 148 -5.84 21.23 16.66
CA LYS A 148 -7.10 21.89 16.25
C LYS A 148 -7.88 21.11 15.20
N GLN A 149 -7.20 20.37 14.35
CA GLN A 149 -7.83 19.47 13.36
C GLN A 149 -8.19 18.11 13.98
N PHE A 150 -7.36 17.61 14.89
CA PHE A 150 -7.49 16.28 15.48
C PHE A 150 -8.60 16.20 16.54
N ILE A 151 -8.61 17.11 17.52
CA ILE A 151 -9.53 17.06 18.65
C ILE A 151 -11.02 17.02 18.23
N PRO A 152 -11.51 17.88 17.31
CA PRO A 152 -12.91 17.80 16.89
C PRO A 152 -13.28 16.46 16.21
N ARG A 153 -12.35 15.83 15.52
CA ARG A 153 -12.56 14.51 14.87
C ARG A 153 -12.69 13.41 15.91
N MET A 154 -11.81 13.43 16.93
CA MET A 154 -11.88 12.50 18.06
C MET A 154 -13.21 12.65 18.81
N ARG A 155 -13.65 13.88 19.09
CA ARG A 155 -14.93 14.15 19.78
C ARG A 155 -16.15 13.63 19.05
N ARG A 156 -16.13 13.50 17.72
CA ARG A 156 -17.22 12.87 16.95
C ARG A 156 -17.32 11.37 17.18
N ARG A 157 -16.32 10.77 17.81
CA ARG A 157 -16.23 9.34 18.14
C ARG A 157 -16.33 9.07 19.63
N ASN A 158 -16.95 9.97 20.41
CA ASN A 158 -17.06 9.90 21.86
C ASN A 158 -17.82 8.65 22.39
N GLY A 159 -18.55 7.94 21.54
CA GLY A 159 -19.20 6.68 21.88
C GLY A 159 -18.32 5.43 21.68
N THR A 160 -17.03 5.60 21.37
CA THR A 160 -16.08 4.49 21.15
C THR A 160 -14.84 4.64 22.05
N THR A 161 -14.05 3.57 22.16
CA THR A 161 -12.77 3.65 22.87
C THR A 161 -11.78 4.58 22.13
N VAL A 162 -10.84 5.16 22.84
CA VAL A 162 -9.82 6.06 22.25
C VAL A 162 -9.05 5.35 21.15
N LYS A 163 -8.66 4.10 21.39
CA LYS A 163 -7.98 3.28 20.37
C LYS A 163 -8.84 3.10 19.11
N ALA A 164 -10.12 2.77 19.26
CA ALA A 164 -11.02 2.59 18.12
C ALA A 164 -11.19 3.89 17.31
N ALA A 165 -11.25 5.03 18.00
CA ALA A 165 -11.32 6.34 17.35
C ALA A 165 -10.04 6.67 16.55
N ILE A 166 -8.85 6.37 17.09
CA ILE A 166 -7.56 6.58 16.40
C ILE A 166 -7.42 5.66 15.19
N LEU A 167 -7.93 4.43 15.27
CA LEU A 167 -7.90 3.46 14.17
C LEU A 167 -8.84 3.80 13.01
N ASP A 168 -9.84 4.65 13.26
CA ASP A 168 -10.80 5.06 12.24
C ASP A 168 -10.10 5.97 11.22
N GLN A 169 -9.98 5.47 9.98
CA GLN A 169 -9.29 6.18 8.90
C GLN A 169 -9.98 7.50 8.50
N THR A 170 -11.20 7.74 8.95
CA THR A 170 -11.91 9.02 8.75
C THR A 170 -11.51 10.07 9.78
N VAL A 171 -11.01 9.63 10.93
CA VAL A 171 -10.48 10.49 11.99
C VAL A 171 -9.02 10.83 11.69
N LEU A 172 -8.22 9.80 11.40
CA LEU A 172 -6.78 9.93 11.20
C LEU A 172 -6.31 8.92 10.15
N ALA A 173 -5.69 9.42 9.09
CA ALA A 173 -5.22 8.59 7.99
C ALA A 173 -4.01 7.73 8.38
N GLY A 174 -3.92 6.53 7.87
CA GLY A 174 -2.71 5.70 7.89
C GLY A 174 -2.45 4.94 9.19
N VAL A 175 -3.02 5.34 10.33
CA VAL A 175 -2.75 4.71 11.63
C VAL A 175 -3.32 3.29 11.67
N GLY A 176 -2.49 2.33 12.07
CA GLY A 176 -2.84 0.93 12.33
C GLY A 176 -2.67 0.58 13.82
N ASN A 177 -2.93 -0.70 14.16
CA ASN A 177 -2.88 -1.15 15.55
C ASN A 177 -1.56 -0.82 16.25
N ILE A 178 -0.43 -1.11 15.62
CA ILE A 178 0.91 -0.88 16.20
C ILE A 178 1.07 0.59 16.58
N TYR A 179 0.86 1.50 15.61
CA TYR A 179 1.04 2.93 15.87
C TYR A 179 -0.02 3.52 16.80
N ALA A 180 -1.25 2.96 16.83
CA ALA A 180 -2.26 3.35 17.82
C ALA A 180 -1.79 2.97 19.23
N ASP A 181 -1.30 1.76 19.44
CA ASP A 181 -0.80 1.30 20.74
C ASP A 181 0.43 2.08 21.20
N GLU A 182 1.42 2.28 20.32
CA GLU A 182 2.62 3.06 20.61
C GLU A 182 2.29 4.52 20.97
N SER A 183 1.36 5.13 20.22
CA SER A 183 0.93 6.51 20.48
C SER A 183 0.24 6.64 21.85
N LEU A 184 -0.65 5.72 22.18
CA LEU A 184 -1.37 5.70 23.44
C LEU A 184 -0.44 5.41 24.62
N TRP A 185 0.49 4.47 24.43
CA TRP A 185 1.54 4.17 25.41
C TRP A 185 2.40 5.40 25.69
N GLY A 186 2.92 6.04 24.65
CA GLY A 186 3.74 7.26 24.76
C GLY A 186 2.99 8.42 25.43
N ALA A 187 1.68 8.55 25.16
CA ALA A 187 0.81 9.54 25.77
C ALA A 187 0.33 9.16 27.18
N ARG A 188 0.58 7.94 27.66
CA ARG A 188 0.06 7.37 28.91
C ARG A 188 -1.47 7.39 28.99
N ILE A 189 -2.13 7.13 27.86
CA ILE A 189 -3.59 7.08 27.75
C ILE A 189 -4.03 5.63 27.65
N HIS A 190 -5.00 5.22 28.47
CA HIS A 190 -5.58 3.90 28.40
C HIS A 190 -6.38 3.73 27.08
N PRO A 191 -6.27 2.58 26.37
CA PRO A 191 -6.89 2.38 25.06
C PRO A 191 -8.42 2.29 25.09
N ALA A 192 -9.02 1.94 26.23
CA ALA A 192 -10.46 1.79 26.44
C ALA A 192 -11.11 3.08 26.93
#